data_3477246dcd971be5b78c0849f6754454
#
_entry.id   3477246dcd971be5b78c0849f6754454
#
_cell.length_a   1.000
_cell.length_b   1.000
_cell.length_c   1.000
_cell.angle_alpha   90.00
_cell.angle_beta   90.00
_cell.angle_gamma   90.00
#
_symmetry.space_group_name_H-M   'P 1'
#
loop_
_entity.id
_entity.type
_entity.pdbx_description
1 polymer ?
#
loop_
_entity_poly.entity_id
_entity_poly.type
_entity_poly.pdbx_seq_one_letter_code
_entity_poly.pdbx_strand_id
1 'polypeptide(L)'
;MKKTIKRTISLLLLAAMLLTVMPFVSAAELDFTDVPESAWYYEDVRLAVETGLVSGKGNHRYAPDDNVTYAETVKLAAVMWMLVNTGSTEFETSSPWYQAYVDYAKANKIITKDYPWNDAATRANFMDIFSRALPDKPVLTGATGLDAINEIADGTIPDVPMTHPQAESIYKLYRAGIVTGSDKEHNCKPNTNIRRSEVAAILTRMMHADKRQSFKLGEVKVEEKAESLKLSQQPQNASAPKDGSASFTITAVGGKAPYSYQWQSQSSKHSWTDLTNDSRGTTVGANTPTLTISKSLDVAASLNYRFRCVVTDAEGVTVTSAAAKIMLTLDPLTITTQPEDVVHAFLGFSVTFTVEVSGGDGK
;
A
#
# COMPACT_ATOMS: atom_id res chain seq x y z
N MET A 1 53.59 15.52 -29.25
CA MET A 1 52.33 15.32 -29.97
C MET A 1 52.19 13.98 -30.70
N LYS A 2 53.20 13.15 -30.88
CA LYS A 2 53.12 11.85 -31.63
C LYS A 2 52.70 10.64 -30.75
N LYS A 3 52.71 10.71 -29.42
CA LYS A 3 52.32 9.59 -28.55
C LYS A 3 50.82 9.48 -28.23
N THR A 4 50.07 10.60 -28.35
CA THR A 4 48.63 10.62 -28.02
C THR A 4 47.77 10.07 -29.19
N ILE A 5 48.22 10.26 -30.41
CA ILE A 5 47.50 9.76 -31.60
C ILE A 5 47.55 8.22 -31.70
N LYS A 6 48.66 7.59 -31.26
CA LYS A 6 48.76 6.12 -31.28
C LYS A 6 47.86 5.42 -30.26
N ARG A 7 47.54 6.08 -29.13
CA ARG A 7 46.65 5.48 -28.12
C ARG A 7 45.16 5.62 -28.52
N THR A 8 44.78 6.71 -29.17
CA THR A 8 43.41 6.90 -29.68
C THR A 8 43.05 6.01 -30.83
N ILE A 9 44.01 5.75 -31.73
CA ILE A 9 43.81 4.83 -32.86
C ILE A 9 43.74 3.37 -32.36
N SER A 10 44.50 2.99 -31.32
CA SER A 10 44.44 1.65 -30.76
C SER A 10 43.10 1.35 -30.05
N LEU A 11 42.51 2.36 -29.39
CA LEU A 11 41.20 2.20 -28.73
C LEU A 11 40.05 2.15 -29.79
N LEU A 12 40.15 2.94 -30.86
CA LEU A 12 39.15 2.90 -31.94
C LEU A 12 39.22 1.61 -32.75
N LEU A 13 40.41 1.02 -32.94
CA LEU A 13 40.58 -0.29 -33.58
C LEU A 13 40.09 -1.44 -32.71
N LEU A 14 40.21 -1.37 -31.35
CA LEU A 14 39.70 -2.37 -30.47
C LEU A 14 38.16 -2.33 -30.41
N ALA A 15 37.54 -1.13 -30.39
CA ALA A 15 36.09 -0.98 -30.48
C ALA A 15 35.51 -1.44 -31.84
N ALA A 16 36.24 -1.23 -32.92
CA ALA A 16 35.84 -1.74 -34.24
C ALA A 16 36.07 -3.26 -34.41
N MET A 17 37.04 -3.84 -33.72
CA MET A 17 37.25 -5.30 -33.71
C MET A 17 36.23 -6.07 -32.89
N LEU A 18 35.66 -5.48 -31.81
CA LEU A 18 34.58 -6.11 -31.06
C LEU A 18 33.23 -6.11 -31.81
N LEU A 19 33.05 -5.22 -32.80
CA LEU A 19 31.88 -5.23 -33.69
C LEU A 19 32.02 -6.17 -34.88
N THR A 20 33.24 -6.67 -35.19
CA THR A 20 33.49 -7.48 -36.40
C THR A 20 33.88 -8.94 -36.10
N VAL A 21 33.98 -9.35 -34.86
CA VAL A 21 34.28 -10.73 -34.45
C VAL A 21 33.21 -11.27 -33.51
N MET A 22 31.96 -10.97 -33.80
CA MET A 22 30.96 -12.00 -33.61
C MET A 22 31.02 -12.84 -34.89
N PRO A 23 31.48 -14.09 -34.84
CA PRO A 23 31.26 -14.98 -35.99
C PRO A 23 29.75 -14.93 -36.19
N PHE A 24 29.32 -14.71 -37.42
CA PHE A 24 27.99 -15.10 -37.85
C PHE A 24 27.93 -16.62 -37.63
N VAL A 25 27.64 -17.01 -36.41
CA VAL A 25 27.29 -18.39 -36.09
C VAL A 25 25.94 -18.52 -36.78
N SER A 26 25.94 -19.25 -37.87
CA SER A 26 24.72 -19.83 -38.44
C SER A 26 23.89 -20.27 -37.24
N ALA A 27 22.62 -19.85 -37.20
CA ALA A 27 21.73 -20.13 -36.09
C ALA A 27 21.92 -21.60 -35.70
N ALA A 28 22.72 -21.84 -34.68
CA ALA A 28 22.97 -23.21 -34.20
C ALA A 28 21.60 -23.65 -33.66
N GLU A 29 21.07 -24.68 -34.30
CA GLU A 29 19.88 -25.35 -33.84
C GLU A 29 20.07 -25.69 -32.36
N LEU A 30 19.16 -25.32 -31.48
CA LEU A 30 19.23 -25.63 -30.06
C LEU A 30 19.23 -27.15 -29.92
N ASP A 31 20.30 -27.71 -29.38
CA ASP A 31 20.45 -29.15 -29.17
C ASP A 31 19.84 -29.59 -27.82
N PHE A 32 18.63 -29.06 -27.49
CA PHE A 32 17.89 -29.43 -26.29
C PHE A 32 16.56 -30.12 -26.64
N THR A 33 16.43 -31.36 -26.26
CA THR A 33 15.25 -32.19 -26.52
C THR A 33 14.01 -31.74 -25.75
N ASP A 34 14.18 -30.95 -24.69
CA ASP A 34 13.13 -30.45 -23.82
C ASP A 34 12.81 -28.95 -24.02
N VAL A 35 13.29 -28.36 -25.13
CA VAL A 35 12.99 -26.99 -25.54
C VAL A 35 12.41 -27.01 -26.97
N PRO A 36 11.11 -27.31 -27.14
CA PRO A 36 10.51 -27.34 -28.46
C PRO A 36 10.42 -25.94 -29.06
N GLU A 37 10.56 -25.80 -30.38
CA GLU A 37 10.48 -24.53 -31.11
C GLU A 37 9.18 -23.76 -30.83
N SER A 38 8.09 -24.46 -30.54
CA SER A 38 6.79 -23.87 -30.19
C SER A 38 6.71 -23.30 -28.76
N ALA A 39 7.74 -23.52 -27.93
CA ALA A 39 7.74 -23.00 -26.57
C ALA A 39 7.91 -21.48 -26.57
N TRP A 40 7.18 -20.78 -25.70
CA TRP A 40 7.23 -19.31 -25.57
C TRP A 40 8.64 -18.80 -25.19
N TYR A 41 9.45 -19.63 -24.59
CA TYR A 41 10.83 -19.35 -24.13
C TYR A 41 11.91 -19.83 -25.11
N TYR A 42 11.55 -20.44 -26.24
CA TYR A 42 12.52 -21.04 -27.18
C TYR A 42 13.61 -20.04 -27.61
N GLU A 43 13.18 -18.89 -28.10
CA GLU A 43 14.09 -17.85 -28.59
C GLU A 43 14.92 -17.23 -27.46
N ASP A 44 14.33 -17.05 -26.28
CA ASP A 44 15.04 -16.57 -25.11
C ASP A 44 16.12 -17.55 -24.63
N VAL A 45 15.83 -18.86 -24.64
CA VAL A 45 16.83 -19.89 -24.31
C VAL A 45 17.94 -19.89 -25.35
N ARG A 46 17.61 -19.81 -26.65
CA ARG A 46 18.57 -19.76 -27.73
C ARG A 46 19.56 -18.57 -27.55
N LEU A 47 19.04 -17.39 -27.35
CA LEU A 47 19.86 -16.18 -27.16
C LEU A 47 20.68 -16.23 -25.88
N ALA A 48 20.11 -16.73 -24.77
CA ALA A 48 20.82 -16.84 -23.51
C ALA A 48 21.96 -17.88 -23.58
N VAL A 49 21.82 -18.93 -24.39
CA VAL A 49 22.88 -19.91 -24.63
C VAL A 49 23.97 -19.32 -25.55
N GLU A 50 23.60 -18.60 -26.62
CA GLU A 50 24.51 -17.92 -27.52
C GLU A 50 25.41 -16.91 -26.78
N THR A 51 24.87 -16.21 -25.79
CA THR A 51 25.65 -15.28 -24.96
C THR A 51 26.60 -15.97 -23.99
N GLY A 52 26.51 -17.30 -23.83
CA GLY A 52 27.30 -18.08 -22.88
C GLY A 52 26.88 -17.88 -21.41
N LEU A 53 25.77 -17.14 -21.14
CA LEU A 53 25.28 -16.91 -19.79
C LEU A 53 24.63 -18.14 -19.20
N VAL A 54 23.95 -18.95 -20.01
CA VAL A 54 23.33 -20.21 -19.59
C VAL A 54 23.84 -21.39 -20.39
N SER A 55 23.76 -22.57 -19.80
CA SER A 55 24.09 -23.84 -20.44
C SER A 55 23.05 -24.90 -20.10
N GLY A 56 23.03 -25.99 -20.86
CA GLY A 56 22.22 -27.15 -20.53
C GLY A 56 22.70 -27.85 -19.26
N LYS A 57 21.88 -28.77 -18.76
CA LYS A 57 22.18 -29.63 -17.60
C LYS A 57 22.81 -31.00 -18.00
N GLY A 58 23.29 -31.10 -19.24
CA GLY A 58 23.79 -32.34 -19.83
C GLY A 58 22.70 -33.19 -20.47
N ASN A 59 23.09 -34.23 -21.19
CA ASN A 59 22.19 -35.15 -21.88
C ASN A 59 21.20 -34.46 -22.81
N HIS A 60 21.61 -33.42 -23.52
CA HIS A 60 20.73 -32.60 -24.41
C HIS A 60 19.52 -32.04 -23.72
N ARG A 61 19.62 -31.64 -22.44
CA ARG A 61 18.54 -31.07 -21.66
C ARG A 61 18.87 -29.68 -21.15
N TYR A 62 17.91 -28.76 -21.28
CA TYR A 62 17.92 -27.43 -20.67
C TYR A 62 17.26 -27.42 -19.31
N ALA A 63 16.23 -28.24 -19.12
CA ALA A 63 15.35 -28.32 -17.95
C ALA A 63 14.60 -26.99 -17.67
N PRO A 64 13.73 -26.51 -18.60
CA PRO A 64 13.10 -25.18 -18.54
C PRO A 64 12.21 -24.98 -17.32
N ASP A 65 11.60 -26.05 -16.79
CA ASP A 65 10.69 -26.02 -15.65
C ASP A 65 11.39 -26.17 -14.29
N ASP A 66 12.71 -26.48 -14.29
CA ASP A 66 13.47 -26.55 -13.04
C ASP A 66 13.59 -25.16 -12.41
N ASN A 67 13.53 -25.10 -11.08
CA ASN A 67 13.81 -23.88 -10.34
C ASN A 67 15.32 -23.58 -10.35
N VAL A 68 15.66 -22.28 -10.35
CA VAL A 68 17.03 -21.82 -10.22
C VAL A 68 17.36 -21.64 -8.74
N THR A 69 18.52 -22.15 -8.31
CA THR A 69 19.00 -21.96 -6.93
C THR A 69 19.58 -20.56 -6.71
N TYR A 70 19.73 -20.15 -5.45
CA TYR A 70 20.42 -18.90 -5.12
C TYR A 70 21.88 -18.89 -5.61
N ALA A 71 22.59 -20.02 -5.52
CA ALA A 71 23.95 -20.13 -6.04
C ALA A 71 24.01 -19.92 -7.56
N GLU A 72 23.09 -20.54 -8.31
CA GLU A 72 22.97 -20.31 -9.76
C GLU A 72 22.59 -18.87 -10.08
N THR A 73 21.65 -18.27 -9.31
CA THR A 73 21.24 -16.86 -9.46
C THR A 73 22.43 -15.90 -9.31
N VAL A 74 23.23 -16.07 -8.24
CA VAL A 74 24.37 -15.20 -7.98
C VAL A 74 25.49 -15.41 -9.01
N LYS A 75 25.73 -16.66 -9.46
CA LYS A 75 26.63 -16.93 -10.57
C LYS A 75 26.21 -16.13 -11.82
N LEU A 76 24.96 -16.23 -12.24
CA LEU A 76 24.47 -15.54 -13.44
C LEU A 76 24.62 -14.01 -13.32
N ALA A 77 24.28 -13.45 -12.17
CA ALA A 77 24.39 -12.01 -11.91
C ALA A 77 25.85 -11.53 -11.90
N ALA A 78 26.76 -12.29 -11.27
CA ALA A 78 28.20 -11.99 -11.23
C ALA A 78 28.83 -12.07 -12.62
N VAL A 79 28.51 -13.12 -13.40
CA VAL A 79 29.01 -13.28 -14.77
C VAL A 79 28.51 -12.16 -15.67
N MET A 80 27.23 -11.80 -15.58
CA MET A 80 26.64 -10.68 -16.34
C MET A 80 27.33 -9.35 -15.99
N TRP A 81 27.51 -9.05 -14.70
CA TRP A 81 28.22 -7.85 -14.26
C TRP A 81 29.66 -7.80 -14.78
N MET A 82 30.39 -8.91 -14.68
CA MET A 82 31.76 -9.00 -15.17
C MET A 82 31.80 -8.81 -16.71
N LEU A 83 30.93 -9.51 -17.45
CA LEU A 83 30.83 -9.38 -18.88
C LEU A 83 30.62 -7.94 -19.35
N VAL A 84 29.63 -7.25 -18.74
CA VAL A 84 29.28 -5.86 -19.12
C VAL A 84 30.39 -4.86 -18.77
N ASN A 85 31.12 -5.08 -17.68
CA ASN A 85 32.14 -4.14 -17.21
C ASN A 85 33.54 -4.43 -17.76
N THR A 86 33.86 -5.69 -18.07
CA THR A 86 35.23 -6.10 -18.46
C THR A 86 35.32 -6.83 -19.77
N GLY A 87 34.22 -7.31 -20.32
CA GLY A 87 34.18 -8.17 -21.50
C GLY A 87 34.57 -9.63 -21.22
N SER A 88 34.78 -10.01 -19.95
CA SER A 88 35.17 -11.39 -19.54
C SER A 88 34.00 -12.07 -18.82
N THR A 89 34.00 -13.41 -18.88
CA THR A 89 33.08 -14.29 -18.12
C THR A 89 33.81 -15.26 -17.25
N GLU A 90 35.15 -15.16 -17.20
CA GLU A 90 36.00 -16.12 -16.53
C GLU A 90 36.11 -15.89 -15.03
N PHE A 91 35.88 -16.93 -14.26
CA PHE A 91 36.02 -16.98 -12.82
C PHE A 91 36.96 -18.11 -12.42
N GLU A 92 37.69 -17.90 -11.36
CA GLU A 92 38.52 -18.98 -10.76
C GLU A 92 37.64 -20.08 -10.18
N THR A 93 38.12 -21.29 -10.21
CA THR A 93 37.46 -22.43 -9.57
C THR A 93 37.53 -22.29 -8.05
N SER A 94 36.40 -22.58 -7.36
CA SER A 94 36.31 -22.48 -5.91
C SER A 94 35.64 -23.71 -5.28
N SER A 95 35.81 -23.87 -3.98
CA SER A 95 35.04 -24.86 -3.20
C SER A 95 34.43 -24.18 -1.99
N PRO A 96 33.07 -24.17 -1.89
CA PRO A 96 32.10 -24.71 -2.85
C PRO A 96 32.17 -23.98 -4.20
N TRP A 97 31.66 -24.59 -5.26
CA TRP A 97 31.80 -24.12 -6.65
C TRP A 97 31.31 -22.70 -6.88
N TYR A 98 30.38 -22.24 -6.07
CA TYR A 98 29.74 -20.89 -6.19
C TYR A 98 30.51 -19.80 -5.42
N GLN A 99 31.51 -20.13 -4.59
CA GLN A 99 32.14 -19.17 -3.67
C GLN A 99 32.80 -17.99 -4.39
N ALA A 100 33.52 -18.23 -5.49
CA ALA A 100 34.13 -17.13 -6.26
C ALA A 100 33.10 -16.14 -6.78
N TYR A 101 31.93 -16.59 -7.22
CA TYR A 101 30.84 -15.75 -7.67
C TYR A 101 30.20 -14.96 -6.52
N VAL A 102 30.06 -15.58 -5.35
CA VAL A 102 29.54 -14.93 -4.14
C VAL A 102 30.46 -13.80 -3.69
N ASP A 103 31.76 -14.06 -3.62
CA ASP A 103 32.76 -13.08 -3.20
C ASP A 103 32.79 -11.89 -4.17
N TYR A 104 32.77 -12.18 -5.46
CA TYR A 104 32.71 -11.16 -6.51
C TYR A 104 31.41 -10.33 -6.42
N ALA A 105 30.26 -10.99 -6.24
CA ALA A 105 28.98 -10.32 -6.14
C ALA A 105 28.86 -9.42 -4.90
N LYS A 106 29.47 -9.83 -3.76
CA LYS A 106 29.58 -8.99 -2.55
C LYS A 106 30.51 -7.80 -2.79
N ALA A 107 31.69 -8.02 -3.37
CA ALA A 107 32.63 -6.94 -3.66
C ALA A 107 32.05 -5.86 -4.57
N ASN A 108 31.20 -6.24 -5.53
CA ASN A 108 30.55 -5.34 -6.47
C ASN A 108 29.13 -4.91 -6.03
N LYS A 109 28.71 -5.21 -4.80
CA LYS A 109 27.42 -4.85 -4.22
C LYS A 109 26.19 -5.38 -5.00
N ILE A 110 26.36 -6.44 -5.78
CA ILE A 110 25.27 -7.15 -6.44
C ILE A 110 24.40 -7.84 -5.38
N ILE A 111 25.04 -8.38 -4.35
CA ILE A 111 24.38 -8.90 -3.14
C ILE A 111 24.92 -8.21 -1.90
N THR A 112 24.08 -8.07 -0.87
CA THR A 112 24.42 -7.42 0.41
C THR A 112 24.30 -8.36 1.60
N LYS A 113 23.87 -9.60 1.37
CA LYS A 113 23.65 -10.62 2.39
C LYS A 113 23.92 -12.02 1.81
N ASP A 114 24.05 -13.00 2.67
CA ASP A 114 24.07 -14.40 2.29
C ASP A 114 22.66 -14.95 2.08
N TYR A 115 22.58 -16.01 1.29
CA TYR A 115 21.35 -16.72 0.97
C TYR A 115 21.55 -18.23 1.26
N PRO A 116 20.46 -19.00 1.40
CA PRO A 116 20.53 -20.46 1.44
C PRO A 116 20.89 -20.99 0.04
N TRP A 117 22.18 -21.05 -0.26
CA TRP A 117 22.75 -21.19 -1.61
C TRP A 117 22.17 -22.33 -2.44
N ASN A 118 21.84 -23.46 -1.81
CA ASN A 118 21.29 -24.63 -2.48
C ASN A 118 19.77 -24.63 -2.62
N ASP A 119 19.08 -23.67 -1.98
CA ASP A 119 17.65 -23.56 -2.07
C ASP A 119 17.23 -22.86 -3.37
N ALA A 120 16.00 -23.13 -3.81
CA ALA A 120 15.40 -22.45 -4.96
C ALA A 120 15.18 -20.97 -4.66
N ALA A 121 15.64 -20.11 -5.56
CA ALA A 121 15.48 -18.67 -5.42
C ALA A 121 14.03 -18.25 -5.65
N THR A 122 13.50 -17.41 -4.77
CA THR A 122 12.21 -16.76 -5.01
C THR A 122 12.33 -15.71 -6.10
N ARG A 123 11.24 -15.45 -6.83
CA ARG A 123 11.18 -14.42 -7.88
C ARG A 123 11.60 -13.05 -7.33
N ALA A 124 11.12 -12.68 -6.13
CA ALA A 124 11.48 -11.40 -5.52
C ALA A 124 12.97 -11.28 -5.24
N ASN A 125 13.62 -12.29 -4.66
CA ASN A 125 15.05 -12.26 -4.39
C ASN A 125 15.88 -12.34 -5.68
N PHE A 126 15.44 -13.10 -6.68
CA PHE A 126 16.05 -13.09 -8.00
C PHE A 126 16.04 -11.69 -8.60
N MET A 127 14.88 -11.03 -8.63
CA MET A 127 14.75 -9.66 -9.14
C MET A 127 15.56 -8.65 -8.33
N ASP A 128 15.63 -8.82 -7.02
CA ASP A 128 16.47 -7.98 -6.16
C ASP A 128 17.95 -8.07 -6.53
N ILE A 129 18.46 -9.27 -6.72
CA ILE A 129 19.85 -9.49 -7.17
C ILE A 129 20.07 -8.90 -8.57
N PHE A 130 19.17 -9.19 -9.51
CA PHE A 130 19.31 -8.76 -10.90
C PHE A 130 19.07 -7.27 -11.12
N SER A 131 18.35 -6.60 -10.23
CA SER A 131 18.22 -5.12 -10.26
C SER A 131 19.56 -4.40 -10.06
N ARG A 132 20.59 -5.13 -9.59
CA ARG A 132 21.97 -4.67 -9.37
C ARG A 132 23.00 -5.37 -10.26
N ALA A 133 22.58 -6.31 -11.13
CA ALA A 133 23.47 -7.06 -12.01
C ALA A 133 23.89 -6.28 -13.27
N LEU A 134 23.28 -5.12 -13.53
CA LEU A 134 23.72 -4.18 -14.58
C LEU A 134 23.89 -2.79 -13.96
N PRO A 135 24.92 -2.04 -14.36
CA PRO A 135 25.04 -0.64 -13.99
C PRO A 135 23.95 0.19 -14.68
N ASP A 136 23.58 1.32 -14.09
CA ASP A 136 22.61 2.25 -14.70
C ASP A 136 23.13 2.82 -16.01
N LYS A 137 24.48 2.95 -16.10
CA LYS A 137 25.18 3.35 -17.35
C LYS A 137 26.27 2.34 -17.63
N PRO A 138 26.14 1.51 -18.67
CA PRO A 138 27.12 0.51 -19.01
C PRO A 138 28.44 1.12 -19.49
N VAL A 139 29.54 0.44 -19.15
CA VAL A 139 30.89 0.86 -19.55
C VAL A 139 31.21 0.46 -20.99
N LEU A 140 30.68 -0.66 -21.45
CA LEU A 140 30.87 -1.16 -22.81
C LEU A 140 29.78 -0.64 -23.75
N THR A 141 30.20 -0.19 -24.93
CA THR A 141 29.26 0.22 -25.99
C THR A 141 28.41 -0.97 -26.45
N GLY A 142 27.09 -0.81 -26.41
CA GLY A 142 26.12 -1.85 -26.76
C GLY A 142 25.50 -2.59 -25.60
N ALA A 143 26.08 -2.53 -24.39
CA ALA A 143 25.40 -3.01 -23.20
C ALA A 143 24.32 -2.01 -22.75
N THR A 144 23.21 -2.53 -22.29
CA THR A 144 22.04 -1.71 -21.94
C THR A 144 21.91 -1.57 -20.43
N GLY A 145 21.86 -0.33 -19.93
CA GLY A 145 21.52 -0.03 -18.55
C GLY A 145 20.08 -0.46 -18.19
N LEU A 146 19.66 -0.19 -16.97
CA LEU A 146 18.30 -0.48 -16.50
C LEU A 146 17.37 0.74 -16.65
N ASP A 147 17.51 1.49 -17.76
CA ASP A 147 16.68 2.66 -18.04
C ASP A 147 15.20 2.26 -18.18
N ALA A 148 14.33 3.07 -17.63
CA ALA A 148 12.90 2.84 -17.71
C ALA A 148 12.38 3.11 -19.12
N ILE A 149 11.62 2.16 -19.66
CA ILE A 149 10.87 2.28 -20.92
C ILE A 149 9.35 2.26 -20.69
N ASN A 150 8.91 1.86 -19.48
CA ASN A 150 7.52 1.81 -19.09
C ASN A 150 7.25 2.81 -17.95
N GLU A 151 6.15 3.54 -18.07
CA GLU A 151 5.62 4.40 -17.00
C GLU A 151 4.76 3.55 -16.05
N ILE A 152 5.38 3.07 -14.96
CA ILE A 152 4.71 2.24 -13.94
C ILE A 152 4.79 2.98 -12.62
N ALA A 153 3.64 3.43 -12.13
CA ALA A 153 3.54 4.13 -10.84
C ALA A 153 3.74 3.15 -9.68
N ASP A 154 4.19 3.68 -8.54
CA ASP A 154 4.34 2.91 -7.31
C ASP A 154 3.00 2.33 -6.86
N GLY A 155 2.99 1.08 -6.39
CA GLY A 155 1.79 0.39 -5.93
C GLY A 155 0.90 -0.19 -7.05
N THR A 156 1.31 -0.12 -8.33
CA THR A 156 0.49 -0.55 -9.47
C THR A 156 0.67 -2.02 -9.87
N ILE A 157 1.75 -2.69 -9.43
CA ILE A 157 1.89 -4.14 -9.62
C ILE A 157 0.94 -4.84 -8.64
N PRO A 158 -0.04 -5.64 -9.11
CA PRO A 158 -1.20 -6.03 -8.31
C PRO A 158 -0.85 -6.78 -7.00
N ASP A 159 0.22 -7.56 -7.00
CA ASP A 159 0.65 -8.38 -5.87
C ASP A 159 1.97 -7.92 -5.24
N VAL A 160 2.42 -6.69 -5.54
CA VAL A 160 3.64 -6.09 -4.98
C VAL A 160 3.33 -4.70 -4.42
N PRO A 161 2.79 -4.61 -3.20
CA PRO A 161 2.64 -3.31 -2.54
C PRO A 161 4.00 -2.69 -2.23
N MET A 162 4.08 -1.35 -2.16
CA MET A 162 5.35 -0.66 -1.87
C MET A 162 5.94 -0.98 -0.48
N THR A 163 5.16 -1.62 0.38
CA THR A 163 5.65 -2.18 1.67
C THR A 163 6.40 -3.50 1.51
N HIS A 164 6.37 -4.12 0.33
CA HIS A 164 7.12 -5.36 0.08
C HIS A 164 8.64 -5.08 0.13
N PRO A 165 9.44 -5.88 0.84
CA PRO A 165 10.88 -5.61 1.03
C PRO A 165 11.69 -5.41 -0.25
N GLN A 166 11.30 -6.04 -1.35
CA GLN A 166 11.96 -5.95 -2.66
C GLN A 166 11.14 -5.12 -3.67
N ALA A 167 10.18 -4.31 -3.24
CA ALA A 167 9.33 -3.54 -4.14
C ALA A 167 10.15 -2.70 -5.13
N GLU A 168 11.08 -1.89 -4.64
CA GLU A 168 11.92 -1.02 -5.48
C GLU A 168 12.64 -1.78 -6.60
N SER A 169 13.24 -2.92 -6.26
CA SER A 169 13.97 -3.78 -7.20
C SER A 169 13.03 -4.39 -8.26
N ILE A 170 11.85 -4.84 -7.86
CA ILE A 170 10.84 -5.39 -8.75
C ILE A 170 10.34 -4.30 -9.70
N TYR A 171 9.94 -3.14 -9.17
CA TYR A 171 9.47 -2.00 -9.98
C TYR A 171 10.53 -1.51 -10.95
N LYS A 172 11.82 -1.49 -10.56
CA LYS A 172 12.92 -1.13 -11.45
C LYS A 172 12.96 -2.03 -12.69
N LEU A 173 12.83 -3.35 -12.53
CA LEU A 173 12.86 -4.31 -13.64
C LEU A 173 11.59 -4.27 -14.51
N TYR A 174 10.43 -4.00 -13.91
CA TYR A 174 9.19 -3.78 -14.65
C TYR A 174 9.26 -2.50 -15.50
N ARG A 175 9.74 -1.40 -14.92
CA ARG A 175 9.94 -0.14 -15.64
C ARG A 175 10.93 -0.28 -16.79
N ALA A 176 11.98 -1.05 -16.60
CA ALA A 176 12.94 -1.35 -17.65
C ALA A 176 12.41 -2.31 -18.73
N GLY A 177 11.20 -2.85 -18.62
CA GLY A 177 10.63 -3.79 -19.57
C GLY A 177 11.29 -5.17 -19.59
N ILE A 178 12.04 -5.48 -18.54
CA ILE A 178 12.75 -6.76 -18.38
C ILE A 178 11.81 -7.83 -17.82
N VAL A 179 10.98 -7.47 -16.86
CA VAL A 179 9.94 -8.31 -16.26
C VAL A 179 8.57 -7.76 -16.61
N THR A 180 7.64 -8.65 -16.96
CA THR A 180 6.27 -8.28 -17.38
C THR A 180 5.18 -8.94 -16.52
N GLY A 181 5.58 -9.63 -15.46
CA GLY A 181 4.67 -10.48 -14.69
C GLY A 181 4.57 -11.91 -15.21
N SER A 182 3.80 -12.74 -14.52
CA SER A 182 3.63 -14.18 -14.78
C SER A 182 2.28 -14.52 -15.43
N ASP A 183 1.40 -13.55 -15.57
CA ASP A 183 0.07 -13.71 -16.13
C ASP A 183 -0.38 -12.41 -16.83
N LYS A 184 -1.57 -12.44 -17.41
CA LYS A 184 -2.14 -11.30 -18.17
C LYS A 184 -2.47 -10.09 -17.30
N GLU A 185 -2.62 -10.27 -16.00
CA GLU A 185 -2.79 -9.21 -14.99
C GLU A 185 -1.46 -8.61 -14.54
N HIS A 186 -0.33 -9.11 -15.07
CA HIS A 186 1.01 -8.68 -14.71
C HIS A 186 1.41 -8.93 -13.25
N ASN A 187 0.83 -9.96 -12.60
CA ASN A 187 1.25 -10.36 -11.26
C ASN A 187 2.72 -10.81 -11.25
N CYS A 188 3.47 -10.34 -10.27
CA CYS A 188 4.88 -10.70 -10.06
C CYS A 188 5.05 -12.10 -9.48
N LYS A 189 4.14 -12.52 -8.59
CA LYS A 189 4.22 -13.72 -7.75
C LYS A 189 5.53 -13.79 -6.96
N PRO A 190 5.82 -12.76 -6.14
CA PRO A 190 7.14 -12.52 -5.55
C PRO A 190 7.67 -13.67 -4.70
N ASN A 191 6.78 -14.41 -4.04
CA ASN A 191 7.11 -15.50 -3.12
C ASN A 191 7.21 -16.88 -3.78
N THR A 192 6.93 -17.01 -5.09
CA THR A 192 7.12 -18.26 -5.82
C THR A 192 8.55 -18.38 -6.31
N ASN A 193 9.01 -19.61 -6.54
CA ASN A 193 10.33 -19.86 -7.09
C ASN A 193 10.36 -19.50 -8.58
N ILE A 194 11.53 -19.07 -9.07
CA ILE A 194 11.73 -18.73 -10.47
C ILE A 194 12.26 -19.93 -11.26
N ARG A 195 11.72 -20.12 -12.45
CA ARG A 195 12.09 -21.21 -13.35
C ARG A 195 13.20 -20.81 -14.31
N ARG A 196 13.93 -21.80 -14.82
CA ARG A 196 15.03 -21.59 -15.80
C ARG A 196 14.55 -20.96 -17.10
N SER A 197 13.36 -21.30 -17.58
CA SER A 197 12.73 -20.65 -18.75
C SER A 197 12.46 -19.16 -18.53
N GLU A 198 11.97 -18.79 -17.35
CA GLU A 198 11.73 -17.38 -17.00
C GLU A 198 13.04 -16.60 -16.84
N VAL A 199 14.07 -17.25 -16.30
CA VAL A 199 15.40 -16.66 -16.18
C VAL A 199 15.99 -16.39 -17.57
N ALA A 200 15.85 -17.30 -18.54
CA ALA A 200 16.32 -17.07 -19.92
C ALA A 200 15.70 -15.80 -20.50
N ALA A 201 14.38 -15.62 -20.36
CA ALA A 201 13.68 -14.42 -20.85
C ALA A 201 14.18 -13.13 -20.19
N ILE A 202 14.44 -13.15 -18.87
CA ILE A 202 15.00 -12.02 -18.14
C ILE A 202 16.41 -11.69 -18.65
N LEU A 203 17.30 -12.69 -18.75
CA LEU A 203 18.66 -12.51 -19.24
C LEU A 203 18.69 -11.94 -20.65
N THR A 204 17.87 -12.47 -21.55
CA THR A 204 17.73 -11.96 -22.91
C THR A 204 17.40 -10.49 -22.92
N ARG A 205 16.36 -10.08 -22.16
CA ARG A 205 15.93 -8.66 -22.11
C ARG A 205 16.93 -7.75 -21.38
N MET A 206 17.74 -8.29 -20.50
CA MET A 206 18.83 -7.54 -19.87
C MET A 206 19.97 -7.28 -20.86
N MET A 207 20.30 -8.26 -21.70
CA MET A 207 21.41 -8.16 -22.66
C MET A 207 21.01 -7.48 -23.97
N HIS A 208 19.73 -7.54 -24.37
CA HIS A 208 19.21 -7.04 -25.62
C HIS A 208 18.07 -6.03 -25.38
N ALA A 209 18.37 -4.73 -25.55
CA ALA A 209 17.39 -3.67 -25.33
C ALA A 209 16.17 -3.76 -26.25
N ASP A 210 16.36 -4.24 -27.47
CA ASP A 210 15.32 -4.45 -28.49
C ASP A 210 14.34 -5.57 -28.12
N LYS A 211 14.70 -6.43 -27.16
CA LYS A 211 13.83 -7.49 -26.64
C LYS A 211 13.00 -7.06 -25.42
N ARG A 212 13.26 -5.88 -24.87
CA ARG A 212 12.50 -5.35 -23.75
C ARG A 212 11.06 -5.10 -24.14
N GLN A 213 10.16 -5.35 -23.19
CA GLN A 213 8.72 -5.29 -23.44
C GLN A 213 8.13 -3.96 -23.00
N SER A 214 7.50 -3.26 -23.94
CA SER A 214 6.70 -2.09 -23.58
C SER A 214 5.28 -2.52 -23.29
N PHE A 215 4.75 -2.14 -22.12
CA PHE A 215 3.39 -2.43 -21.67
C PHE A 215 2.92 -1.36 -20.70
N LYS A 216 1.61 -1.32 -20.46
CA LYS A 216 1.00 -0.50 -19.41
C LYS A 216 0.34 -1.43 -18.41
N LEU A 217 0.56 -1.18 -17.14
CA LEU A 217 -0.31 -1.74 -16.11
C LEU A 217 -1.65 -1.03 -16.20
N GLY A 218 -2.75 -1.77 -16.00
CA GLY A 218 -4.07 -1.17 -15.91
C GLY A 218 -4.05 -0.04 -14.88
N GLU A 219 -4.89 0.97 -15.06
CA GLU A 219 -5.06 1.99 -14.03
C GLU A 219 -5.37 1.28 -12.74
N VAL A 220 -4.54 1.51 -11.73
CA VAL A 220 -4.86 1.08 -10.37
C VAL A 220 -6.20 1.71 -10.08
N LYS A 221 -7.23 0.89 -9.87
CA LYS A 221 -8.21 1.30 -8.87
C LYS A 221 -7.38 1.45 -7.60
N VAL A 222 -6.98 2.68 -7.29
CA VAL A 222 -6.48 3.02 -5.98
C VAL A 222 -7.63 2.58 -5.07
N GLU A 223 -7.49 1.42 -4.43
CA GLU A 223 -8.18 1.23 -3.18
C GLU A 223 -7.60 2.36 -2.35
N GLU A 224 -8.33 3.48 -2.29
CA GLU A 224 -8.06 4.53 -1.33
C GLU A 224 -7.86 3.76 -0.04
N LYS A 225 -6.67 3.86 0.53
CA LYS A 225 -6.36 3.28 1.84
C LYS A 225 -7.52 3.70 2.71
N ALA A 226 -8.47 2.76 2.95
CA ALA A 226 -9.73 3.05 3.58
C ALA A 226 -9.39 3.88 4.82
N GLU A 227 -9.83 5.17 4.82
CA GLU A 227 -9.58 6.02 5.97
C GLU A 227 -10.11 5.26 7.19
N SER A 228 -9.33 5.20 8.25
CA SER A 228 -9.78 4.54 9.48
C SER A 228 -11.09 5.18 9.94
N LEU A 229 -12.00 4.36 10.47
CA LEU A 229 -13.27 4.83 11.01
C LEU A 229 -13.02 5.98 11.99
N LYS A 230 -13.63 7.13 11.74
CA LYS A 230 -13.56 8.33 12.59
C LYS A 230 -14.89 9.09 12.58
N LEU A 231 -15.07 9.97 13.55
CA LEU A 231 -16.21 10.87 13.59
C LEU A 231 -15.80 12.25 13.04
N SER A 232 -16.39 12.65 11.93
CA SER A 232 -16.23 13.99 11.35
C SER A 232 -17.07 15.04 12.08
N GLN A 233 -18.15 14.60 12.77
CA GLN A 233 -18.96 15.44 13.62
C GLN A 233 -19.16 14.76 14.96
N GLN A 234 -18.88 15.50 16.03
CA GLN A 234 -19.11 15.10 17.42
C GLN A 234 -20.46 15.65 17.92
N PRO A 235 -21.15 14.95 18.85
CA PRO A 235 -22.38 15.46 19.41
C PRO A 235 -22.08 16.73 20.22
N GLN A 236 -22.95 17.72 20.08
CA GLN A 236 -22.86 18.97 20.81
C GLN A 236 -23.86 18.96 21.98
N ASN A 237 -23.59 19.77 23.02
CA ASN A 237 -24.57 20.00 24.07
C ASN A 237 -25.86 20.59 23.47
N ALA A 238 -26.99 20.04 23.86
CA ALA A 238 -28.29 20.47 23.35
C ALA A 238 -29.05 21.29 24.41
N SER A 239 -29.58 22.45 24.03
CA SER A 239 -30.39 23.32 24.90
C SER A 239 -31.87 23.14 24.57
N ALA A 240 -32.72 22.94 25.60
CA ALA A 240 -34.15 22.78 25.42
C ALA A 240 -34.89 23.11 26.72
N PRO A 241 -36.18 23.54 26.67
CA PRO A 241 -37.02 23.66 27.87
C PRO A 241 -37.30 22.26 28.47
N LYS A 242 -37.71 22.21 29.72
CA LYS A 242 -37.90 20.95 30.47
C LYS A 242 -38.85 19.96 29.79
N ASP A 243 -39.89 20.46 29.15
CA ASP A 243 -40.91 19.65 28.45
C ASP A 243 -40.66 19.55 26.92
N GLY A 244 -39.54 20.04 26.48
CA GLY A 244 -39.10 20.00 25.08
C GLY A 244 -38.43 18.72 24.66
N SER A 245 -37.58 18.81 23.63
CA SER A 245 -36.73 17.74 23.14
C SER A 245 -35.31 18.22 22.88
N ALA A 246 -34.34 17.35 23.16
CA ALA A 246 -32.94 17.57 22.89
C ALA A 246 -32.43 16.51 21.91
N SER A 247 -31.70 16.89 20.89
CA SER A 247 -31.14 15.98 19.90
C SER A 247 -29.61 16.07 19.85
N PHE A 248 -28.98 14.93 19.67
CA PHE A 248 -27.55 14.78 19.54
C PHE A 248 -27.27 14.06 18.23
N THR A 249 -26.43 14.64 17.39
CA THR A 249 -26.11 14.07 16.07
C THR A 249 -24.61 13.88 15.94
N ILE A 250 -24.23 12.78 15.31
CA ILE A 250 -22.85 12.47 14.93
C ILE A 250 -22.79 12.17 13.43
N THR A 251 -21.60 12.29 12.86
CA THR A 251 -21.32 11.83 11.50
C THR A 251 -20.06 10.95 11.50
N ALA A 252 -20.21 9.71 11.08
CA ALA A 252 -19.10 8.77 10.89
C ALA A 252 -18.60 8.82 9.46
N VAL A 253 -17.28 8.72 9.27
CA VAL A 253 -16.61 8.67 7.97
C VAL A 253 -15.43 7.69 8.03
N GLY A 254 -15.00 7.18 6.87
CA GLY A 254 -13.93 6.17 6.81
C GLY A 254 -14.42 4.80 7.30
N GLY A 255 -13.50 3.85 7.50
CA GLY A 255 -13.87 2.47 7.78
C GLY A 255 -14.68 1.83 6.66
N LYS A 256 -15.36 0.74 6.96
CA LYS A 256 -16.16 -0.02 6.00
C LYS A 256 -17.66 0.10 6.29
N ALA A 257 -18.42 0.73 5.39
CA ALA A 257 -19.88 0.77 5.51
C ALA A 257 -20.49 -0.65 5.31
N PRO A 258 -21.70 -0.92 5.88
CA PRO A 258 -22.54 -0.02 6.64
C PRO A 258 -22.07 0.14 8.10
N TYR A 259 -22.40 1.30 8.70
CA TYR A 259 -22.14 1.55 10.11
C TYR A 259 -23.35 1.17 10.97
N SER A 260 -23.08 0.65 12.16
CA SER A 260 -24.05 0.50 13.25
C SER A 260 -23.78 1.51 14.35
N TYR A 261 -24.83 1.93 15.05
CA TYR A 261 -24.79 2.97 16.06
C TYR A 261 -25.40 2.44 17.36
N GLN A 262 -24.79 2.78 18.48
CA GLN A 262 -25.35 2.53 19.81
C GLN A 262 -25.13 3.74 20.70
N TRP A 263 -26.20 4.48 20.98
CA TRP A 263 -26.16 5.54 21.96
C TRP A 263 -26.17 4.99 23.37
N GLN A 264 -25.43 5.66 24.23
CA GLN A 264 -25.28 5.32 25.65
C GLN A 264 -25.54 6.57 26.50
N SER A 265 -26.07 6.34 27.69
CA SER A 265 -26.21 7.38 28.70
C SER A 265 -25.42 7.03 29.96
N GLN A 266 -25.00 8.06 30.69
CA GLN A 266 -24.34 7.96 31.97
C GLN A 266 -24.82 9.05 32.90
N SER A 267 -25.33 8.73 34.07
CA SER A 267 -25.51 9.69 35.17
C SER A 267 -24.22 9.84 35.96
N SER A 268 -24.12 10.89 36.80
CA SER A 268 -22.90 11.23 37.55
C SER A 268 -22.37 10.12 38.46
N LYS A 269 -23.16 9.08 38.75
CA LYS A 269 -22.83 8.03 39.70
C LYS A 269 -22.78 6.62 39.11
N HIS A 270 -23.00 6.45 37.83
CA HIS A 270 -23.15 5.14 37.17
C HIS A 270 -22.26 4.99 35.94
N SER A 271 -22.04 3.72 35.54
CA SER A 271 -21.37 3.38 34.30
C SER A 271 -22.21 3.77 33.08
N TRP A 272 -21.57 3.79 31.89
CA TRP A 272 -22.28 3.94 30.63
C TRP A 272 -23.23 2.78 30.39
N THR A 273 -24.49 3.07 30.04
CA THR A 273 -25.54 2.10 29.77
C THR A 273 -26.12 2.35 28.39
N ASP A 274 -26.34 1.28 27.63
CA ASP A 274 -26.94 1.38 26.29
C ASP A 274 -28.36 1.87 26.38
N LEU A 275 -28.69 2.79 25.50
CA LEU A 275 -30.04 3.29 25.32
C LEU A 275 -30.80 2.40 24.34
N THR A 276 -32.11 2.29 24.58
CA THR A 276 -33.08 1.66 23.67
C THR A 276 -34.18 2.65 23.35
N ASN A 277 -34.74 2.54 22.15
CA ASN A 277 -35.94 3.30 21.82
C ASN A 277 -37.10 2.86 22.71
N ASP A 278 -37.81 3.77 23.28
CA ASP A 278 -38.98 3.42 24.09
C ASP A 278 -40.32 3.69 23.33
N SER A 279 -41.34 2.94 23.71
CA SER A 279 -42.66 3.02 23.09
C SER A 279 -43.41 4.32 23.37
N ARG A 280 -42.94 5.14 24.34
CA ARG A 280 -43.53 6.43 24.71
C ARG A 280 -42.91 7.59 23.91
N GLY A 281 -41.85 7.27 23.12
CA GLY A 281 -41.13 8.26 22.31
C GLY A 281 -40.27 9.21 23.13
N THR A 282 -39.92 8.84 24.39
CA THR A 282 -39.01 9.65 25.21
C THR A 282 -37.55 9.49 24.79
N THR A 283 -37.20 8.32 24.25
CA THR A 283 -35.90 8.03 23.64
C THR A 283 -36.13 7.50 22.24
N VAL A 284 -35.63 8.20 21.23
CA VAL A 284 -35.76 7.83 19.82
C VAL A 284 -34.41 7.94 19.16
N GLY A 285 -34.11 7.01 18.27
CA GLY A 285 -32.84 7.00 17.49
C GLY A 285 -31.66 6.42 18.22
N ALA A 286 -31.87 5.57 19.23
CA ALA A 286 -30.78 4.94 20.01
C ALA A 286 -29.78 4.15 19.15
N ASN A 287 -30.20 3.68 17.97
CA ASN A 287 -29.36 2.94 17.00
C ASN A 287 -29.22 3.68 15.68
N THR A 288 -29.28 4.99 15.67
CA THR A 288 -29.15 5.85 14.47
C THR A 288 -28.10 6.94 14.71
N PRO A 289 -27.66 7.67 13.67
CA PRO A 289 -26.75 8.79 13.84
C PRO A 289 -27.26 9.92 14.75
N THR A 290 -28.58 10.01 14.96
CA THR A 290 -29.20 11.05 15.76
C THR A 290 -30.02 10.43 16.89
N LEU A 291 -29.69 10.80 18.12
CA LEU A 291 -30.47 10.49 19.31
C LEU A 291 -31.34 11.68 19.67
N THR A 292 -32.63 11.47 19.93
CA THR A 292 -33.54 12.45 20.49
C THR A 292 -34.07 12.00 21.83
N ILE A 293 -33.96 12.88 22.83
CA ILE A 293 -34.54 12.72 24.17
C ILE A 293 -35.61 13.76 24.32
N SER A 294 -36.84 13.36 24.68
CA SER A 294 -37.96 14.23 24.88
C SER A 294 -38.68 13.91 26.18
N LYS A 295 -39.41 14.88 26.73
CA LYS A 295 -40.12 14.81 28.01
C LYS A 295 -39.17 14.55 29.20
N SER A 296 -39.46 15.15 30.34
CA SER A 296 -38.66 14.97 31.55
C SER A 296 -37.15 15.31 31.39
N LEU A 297 -36.83 16.31 30.55
CA LEU A 297 -35.46 16.77 30.38
C LEU A 297 -34.86 17.35 31.66
N ASP A 298 -35.73 17.88 32.56
CA ASP A 298 -35.34 18.31 33.89
C ASP A 298 -34.72 17.21 34.74
N VAL A 299 -35.23 16.00 34.65
CA VAL A 299 -34.64 14.81 35.34
C VAL A 299 -33.28 14.50 34.76
N ALA A 300 -33.15 14.47 33.43
CA ALA A 300 -31.86 14.17 32.78
C ALA A 300 -30.81 15.26 33.09
N ALA A 301 -31.23 16.55 33.12
CA ALA A 301 -30.34 17.65 33.46
C ALA A 301 -29.96 17.66 34.94
N SER A 302 -30.92 17.44 35.90
CA SER A 302 -30.69 17.44 37.34
C SER A 302 -29.77 16.29 37.77
N LEU A 303 -29.85 15.13 37.09
CA LEU A 303 -28.99 13.99 37.35
C LEU A 303 -27.68 14.08 36.54
N ASN A 304 -27.43 15.16 35.83
CA ASN A 304 -26.23 15.41 35.02
C ASN A 304 -25.91 14.26 34.04
N TYR A 305 -26.95 13.77 33.33
CA TYR A 305 -26.77 12.75 32.31
C TYR A 305 -25.92 13.26 31.19
N ARG A 306 -25.03 12.39 30.73
CA ARG A 306 -24.21 12.55 29.54
C ARG A 306 -24.57 11.48 28.52
N PHE A 307 -24.48 11.82 27.26
CA PHE A 307 -24.82 10.97 26.13
C PHE A 307 -23.62 10.86 25.19
N ARG A 308 -23.31 9.65 24.73
CA ARG A 308 -22.29 9.37 23.72
C ARG A 308 -22.79 8.30 22.76
N CYS A 309 -22.19 8.20 21.58
CA CYS A 309 -22.47 7.13 20.64
C CYS A 309 -21.22 6.26 20.39
N VAL A 310 -21.40 4.96 20.36
CA VAL A 310 -20.44 3.99 19.87
C VAL A 310 -20.84 3.66 18.44
N VAL A 311 -19.94 3.84 17.48
CA VAL A 311 -20.13 3.48 16.06
C VAL A 311 -19.25 2.31 15.76
N THR A 312 -19.79 1.32 15.07
CA THR A 312 -19.08 0.12 14.62
C THR A 312 -19.24 -0.01 13.11
N ASP A 313 -18.16 -0.25 12.40
CA ASP A 313 -18.17 -0.49 10.96
C ASP A 313 -18.44 -1.97 10.61
N ALA A 314 -18.52 -2.29 9.33
CA ALA A 314 -18.79 -3.65 8.85
C ALA A 314 -17.66 -4.66 9.14
N GLU A 315 -16.47 -4.20 9.51
CA GLU A 315 -15.34 -5.04 9.92
C GLU A 315 -15.21 -5.17 11.44
N GLY A 316 -16.13 -4.55 12.19
CA GLY A 316 -16.14 -4.59 13.66
C GLY A 316 -15.22 -3.57 14.32
N VAL A 317 -14.64 -2.64 13.56
CA VAL A 317 -13.85 -1.54 14.12
C VAL A 317 -14.80 -0.53 14.77
N THR A 318 -14.45 -0.07 15.98
CA THR A 318 -15.30 0.81 16.77
C THR A 318 -14.65 2.17 17.01
N VAL A 319 -15.50 3.23 17.03
CA VAL A 319 -15.13 4.56 17.51
C VAL A 319 -16.19 5.08 18.44
N THR A 320 -15.79 5.72 19.53
CA THR A 320 -16.71 6.29 20.52
C THR A 320 -16.67 7.83 20.47
N SER A 321 -17.83 8.46 20.47
CA SER A 321 -17.92 9.93 20.45
C SER A 321 -17.51 10.55 21.79
N ALA A 322 -17.23 11.85 21.74
CA ALA A 322 -17.25 12.68 22.93
C ALA A 322 -18.64 12.63 23.61
N ALA A 323 -18.68 12.97 24.87
CA ALA A 323 -19.94 13.03 25.62
C ALA A 323 -20.55 14.42 25.53
N ALA A 324 -21.85 14.49 25.27
CA ALA A 324 -22.66 15.70 25.30
C ALA A 324 -23.73 15.66 26.41
N LYS A 325 -24.25 16.77 26.77
CA LYS A 325 -25.26 16.91 27.86
C LYS A 325 -26.44 17.81 27.43
N ILE A 326 -27.56 17.67 28.16
CA ILE A 326 -28.71 18.56 28.05
C ILE A 326 -28.47 19.79 28.94
N MET A 327 -28.74 20.97 28.40
CA MET A 327 -28.79 22.22 29.13
C MET A 327 -30.22 22.72 29.08
N LEU A 328 -30.86 22.90 30.27
CA LEU A 328 -32.21 23.45 30.31
C LEU A 328 -32.20 24.93 29.98
N THR A 329 -33.09 25.31 29.10
CA THR A 329 -33.43 26.71 28.91
C THR A 329 -34.56 27.06 29.88
N LEU A 330 -34.42 28.19 30.57
CA LEU A 330 -35.46 28.72 31.41
C LEU A 330 -36.40 29.60 30.57
N ASP A 331 -37.68 29.47 30.82
CA ASP A 331 -38.63 30.40 30.25
C ASP A 331 -38.39 31.81 30.85
N PRO A 332 -38.46 32.89 30.08
CA PRO A 332 -38.29 34.21 30.64
C PRO A 332 -39.31 34.47 31.74
N LEU A 333 -38.85 35.08 32.83
CA LEU A 333 -39.79 35.54 33.88
C LEU A 333 -40.72 36.60 33.31
N THR A 334 -41.99 36.36 33.38
CA THR A 334 -43.04 37.27 32.86
C THR A 334 -44.05 37.54 33.95
N ILE A 335 -44.46 38.79 34.11
CA ILE A 335 -45.63 39.16 34.95
C ILE A 335 -46.89 38.89 34.12
N THR A 336 -47.73 37.96 34.58
CA THR A 336 -48.93 37.51 33.90
C THR A 336 -50.15 38.35 34.35
N THR A 337 -50.10 38.82 35.57
CA THR A 337 -51.19 39.70 36.13
C THR A 337 -50.53 40.88 36.83
N GLN A 338 -50.79 42.07 36.36
CA GLN A 338 -50.38 43.34 37.01
C GLN A 338 -51.25 43.62 38.23
N PRO A 339 -50.68 44.26 39.24
CA PRO A 339 -51.51 44.71 40.37
C PRO A 339 -52.56 45.74 39.93
N GLU A 340 -53.73 45.55 40.46
CA GLU A 340 -54.84 46.51 40.19
C GLU A 340 -54.65 47.79 41.00
N ASP A 341 -55.14 48.93 40.44
CA ASP A 341 -55.13 50.20 41.09
C ASP A 341 -56.13 50.24 42.27
N VAL A 342 -55.64 50.67 43.39
CA VAL A 342 -56.51 50.88 44.53
C VAL A 342 -57.08 52.33 44.54
N VAL A 343 -58.33 52.47 44.14
CA VAL A 343 -58.96 53.77 43.96
C VAL A 343 -59.32 54.45 45.28
N HIS A 344 -59.53 53.68 46.38
CA HIS A 344 -59.86 54.21 47.69
C HIS A 344 -59.02 53.51 48.79
N ALA A 345 -58.16 54.23 49.44
CA ALA A 345 -57.43 53.78 50.64
C ALA A 345 -57.82 54.72 51.83
N PHE A 346 -58.24 54.11 52.94
CA PHE A 346 -58.54 54.87 54.20
C PHE A 346 -57.37 54.76 55.15
N LEU A 347 -57.10 55.75 55.93
CA LEU A 347 -56.04 55.80 56.91
C LEU A 347 -56.24 54.68 57.97
N GLY A 348 -55.27 53.85 58.17
CA GLY A 348 -55.31 52.74 59.13
C GLY A 348 -55.65 51.35 58.55
N PHE A 349 -55.96 51.24 57.26
CA PHE A 349 -56.20 49.97 56.61
C PHE A 349 -55.03 49.53 55.77
N SER A 350 -54.77 48.19 55.72
CA SER A 350 -53.72 47.59 54.88
C SER A 350 -54.30 47.47 53.45
N VAL A 351 -53.44 47.73 52.46
CA VAL A 351 -53.71 47.49 51.04
C VAL A 351 -52.76 46.43 50.55
N THR A 352 -53.31 45.40 49.92
CA THR A 352 -52.53 44.35 49.34
C THR A 352 -52.52 44.45 47.80
N PHE A 353 -51.32 44.46 47.22
CA PHE A 353 -51.20 44.41 45.77
C PHE A 353 -50.72 42.98 45.43
N THR A 354 -51.38 42.33 44.51
CA THR A 354 -51.03 40.97 44.06
C THR A 354 -50.52 41.05 42.62
N VAL A 355 -49.48 40.37 42.38
CA VAL A 355 -48.88 40.17 41.05
C VAL A 355 -48.75 38.71 40.83
N GLU A 356 -49.12 38.23 39.62
CA GLU A 356 -48.85 36.86 39.24
C GLU A 356 -47.72 36.85 38.25
N VAL A 357 -46.84 35.85 38.35
CA VAL A 357 -45.67 35.68 37.49
C VAL A 357 -45.62 34.27 36.95
N SER A 358 -45.04 34.12 35.74
CA SER A 358 -44.77 32.83 35.14
C SER A 358 -43.35 32.81 34.57
N GLY A 359 -42.77 31.63 34.39
CA GLY A 359 -41.39 31.46 33.92
C GLY A 359 -40.37 31.61 35.07
N GLY A 360 -39.11 31.82 34.69
CA GLY A 360 -37.99 31.86 35.62
C GLY A 360 -37.59 30.47 36.15
N ASP A 361 -36.71 30.42 37.14
CA ASP A 361 -36.19 29.17 37.73
C ASP A 361 -36.97 28.70 39.00
N GLY A 362 -37.99 29.43 39.38
CA GLY A 362 -38.84 29.12 40.55
C GLY A 362 -38.15 29.33 41.89
N LYS A 363 -37.01 30.06 41.96
CA LYS A 363 -36.29 30.42 43.17
C LYS A 363 -36.61 31.82 43.63
#